data_bc3336adc2a68f7344aa17f3a635f16f
#
_entry.id   bc3336adc2a68f7344aa17f3a635f16f
#
_cell.length_a   1.000
_cell.length_b   1.000
_cell.length_c   1.000
_cell.angle_alpha   90.00
_cell.angle_beta   90.00
_cell.angle_gamma   90.00
#
_symmetry.space_group_name_H-M   'P 1'
#
loop_
_entity.id
_entity.type
_entity.pdbx_description
1 polymer ?
#
loop_
_entity_poly.entity_id
_entity_poly.type
_entity_poly.pdbx_seq_one_letter_code
_entity_poly.pdbx_strand_id
1 'polypeptide(L)'
;MKFFISLITTSLLFFSGSLLAGSHAKTIMLSTKGPGAGNPFWASVEAGAKDAAEELGVNLIILSPPQESDVMAQVAQIEDQIAKGVDGIAIAPTDPNAVAPILDDAMAS
;
A
#
# COMPACT_ATOMS: atom_id res chain seq x y z
N MET A 1 72.72 1.96 -17.91
CA MET A 1 71.77 2.07 -16.81
C MET A 1 70.37 2.22 -17.40
N LYS A 2 69.56 1.19 -17.25
CA LYS A 2 68.16 1.25 -17.72
C LYS A 2 67.29 1.40 -16.50
N PHE A 3 66.65 2.59 -16.35
CA PHE A 3 65.67 2.82 -15.32
C PHE A 3 64.32 2.33 -15.83
N PHE A 4 63.78 1.26 -15.24
CA PHE A 4 62.40 0.85 -15.41
C PHE A 4 61.51 1.63 -14.46
N ILE A 5 60.80 2.61 -14.97
CA ILE A 5 59.72 3.26 -14.23
C ILE A 5 58.49 2.37 -14.39
N SER A 6 58.23 1.59 -13.35
CA SER A 6 56.98 0.82 -13.26
C SER A 6 55.88 1.78 -12.88
N LEU A 7 55.07 2.11 -13.86
CA LEU A 7 53.85 2.90 -13.64
C LEU A 7 52.76 1.97 -13.11
N ILE A 8 52.66 1.94 -11.80
CA ILE A 8 51.56 1.24 -11.12
C ILE A 8 50.33 2.12 -11.28
N THR A 9 49.51 1.84 -12.30
CA THR A 9 48.16 2.40 -12.42
C THR A 9 47.24 1.69 -11.44
N THR A 10 47.09 2.30 -10.26
CA THR A 10 46.11 1.89 -9.29
C THR A 10 44.74 2.27 -9.85
N SER A 11 44.09 1.30 -10.49
CA SER A 11 42.71 1.44 -10.92
C SER A 11 41.81 1.40 -9.69
N LEU A 12 41.40 2.58 -9.23
CA LEU A 12 40.42 2.72 -8.16
C LEU A 12 39.05 2.41 -8.76
N LEU A 13 38.65 1.15 -8.69
CA LEU A 13 37.30 0.74 -8.97
C LEU A 13 36.39 1.33 -7.91
N PHE A 14 35.82 2.49 -8.22
CA PHE A 14 34.65 2.98 -7.49
C PHE A 14 33.50 2.02 -7.76
N PHE A 15 33.35 1.07 -6.87
CA PHE A 15 32.13 0.27 -6.77
C PHE A 15 31.05 1.22 -6.20
N SER A 16 30.41 1.97 -7.07
CA SER A 16 29.17 2.66 -6.73
C SER A 16 28.14 1.57 -6.48
N GLY A 17 28.17 1.01 -5.28
CA GLY A 17 27.08 0.21 -4.80
C GLY A 17 25.86 1.12 -4.74
N SER A 18 25.00 1.05 -5.76
CA SER A 18 23.65 1.54 -5.66
C SER A 18 23.04 0.81 -4.47
N LEU A 19 22.97 1.48 -3.34
CA LEU A 19 22.11 1.07 -2.26
C LEU A 19 20.69 1.20 -2.82
N LEU A 20 20.21 0.14 -3.44
CA LEU A 20 18.80 -0.10 -3.59
C LEU A 20 18.27 -0.32 -2.17
N ALA A 21 18.08 0.77 -1.43
CA ALA A 21 17.21 0.75 -0.29
C ALA A 21 15.85 0.31 -0.86
N GLY A 22 15.51 -0.98 -0.66
CA GLY A 22 14.24 -1.52 -1.07
C GLY A 22 13.15 -0.77 -0.32
N SER A 23 12.72 0.38 -0.85
CA SER A 23 11.47 0.96 -0.45
C SER A 23 10.40 0.04 -1.02
N HIS A 24 9.88 -0.86 -0.18
CA HIS A 24 8.69 -1.59 -0.52
C HIS A 24 7.59 -0.58 -0.83
N ALA A 25 6.90 -0.74 -1.97
CA ALA A 25 5.74 0.06 -2.28
C ALA A 25 4.76 -0.03 -1.11
N LYS A 26 4.19 1.11 -0.72
CA LYS A 26 3.17 1.15 0.32
C LYS A 26 1.94 0.39 -0.13
N THR A 27 1.32 -0.31 0.79
CA THR A 27 0.06 -1.02 0.57
C THR A 27 -1.07 -0.24 1.22
N ILE A 28 -2.03 0.17 0.41
CA ILE A 28 -3.20 0.93 0.84
C ILE A 28 -4.45 0.08 0.64
N MET A 29 -5.26 -0.02 1.67
CA MET A 29 -6.58 -0.61 1.60
C MET A 29 -7.62 0.45 1.29
N LEU A 30 -8.48 0.19 0.30
CA LEU A 30 -9.74 0.90 0.11
C LEU A 30 -10.88 -0.01 0.58
N SER A 31 -11.57 0.40 1.62
CA SER A 31 -12.75 -0.30 2.14
C SER A 31 -14.00 0.48 1.77
N THR A 32 -14.79 -0.04 0.86
CA THR A 32 -16.05 0.56 0.42
C THR A 32 -17.24 -0.06 1.16
N LYS A 33 -18.41 0.62 1.14
CA LYS A 33 -19.63 0.07 1.74
C LYS A 33 -20.18 -1.14 0.99
N GLY A 34 -19.93 -1.20 -0.30
CA GLY A 34 -20.44 -2.25 -1.16
C GLY A 34 -19.60 -2.42 -2.40
N PRO A 35 -19.82 -3.52 -3.14
CA PRO A 35 -19.03 -3.82 -4.33
C PRO A 35 -19.34 -2.88 -5.50
N GLY A 36 -18.33 -2.62 -6.34
CA GLY A 36 -18.49 -1.89 -7.59
C GLY A 36 -19.35 -2.65 -8.62
N ALA A 37 -19.35 -3.97 -8.54
CA ALA A 37 -20.18 -4.80 -9.42
C ALA A 37 -21.67 -4.50 -9.20
N GLY A 38 -22.34 -4.01 -10.26
CA GLY A 38 -23.76 -3.65 -10.21
C GLY A 38 -24.08 -2.31 -9.54
N ASN A 39 -23.07 -1.55 -9.07
CA ASN A 39 -23.25 -0.24 -8.48
C ASN A 39 -22.32 0.79 -9.16
N PRO A 40 -22.84 1.65 -10.05
CA PRO A 40 -22.01 2.62 -10.78
C PRO A 40 -21.25 3.60 -9.89
N PHE A 41 -21.80 3.94 -8.72
CA PHE A 41 -21.12 4.82 -7.77
C PHE A 41 -19.84 4.17 -7.25
N TRP A 42 -19.93 2.97 -6.68
CA TRP A 42 -18.74 2.27 -6.17
C TRP A 42 -17.78 1.86 -7.29
N ALA A 43 -18.29 1.51 -8.46
CA ALA A 43 -17.44 1.24 -9.62
C ALA A 43 -16.59 2.45 -10.00
N SER A 44 -17.15 3.66 -9.93
CA SER A 44 -16.39 4.90 -10.18
C SER A 44 -15.36 5.18 -9.10
N VAL A 45 -15.67 4.93 -7.84
CA VAL A 45 -14.73 5.07 -6.71
C VAL A 45 -13.56 4.10 -6.89
N GLU A 46 -13.83 2.85 -7.19
CA GLU A 46 -12.79 1.84 -7.43
C GLU A 46 -11.91 2.19 -8.63
N ALA A 47 -12.49 2.67 -9.72
CA ALA A 47 -11.73 3.08 -10.90
C ALA A 47 -10.79 4.25 -10.58
N GLY A 48 -11.27 5.29 -9.90
CA GLY A 48 -10.43 6.42 -9.49
C GLY A 48 -9.32 6.01 -8.52
N ALA A 49 -9.60 5.08 -7.62
CA ALA A 49 -8.59 4.56 -6.70
C ALA A 49 -7.50 3.76 -7.42
N LYS A 50 -7.86 2.97 -8.43
CA LYS A 50 -6.90 2.23 -9.26
C LYS A 50 -6.00 3.17 -10.06
N ASP A 51 -6.56 4.20 -10.67
CA ASP A 51 -5.80 5.21 -11.40
C ASP A 51 -4.81 5.94 -10.48
N ALA A 52 -5.26 6.35 -9.30
CA ALA A 52 -4.40 7.00 -8.31
C ALA A 52 -3.29 6.08 -7.79
N ALA A 53 -3.59 4.81 -7.56
CA ALA A 53 -2.61 3.84 -7.12
C ALA A 53 -1.51 3.60 -8.17
N GLU A 54 -1.88 3.54 -9.43
CA GLU A 54 -0.94 3.43 -10.55
C GLU A 54 -0.03 4.67 -10.62
N GLU A 55 -0.62 5.86 -10.56
CA GLU A 55 0.11 7.13 -10.60
C GLU A 55 1.09 7.28 -9.43
N LEU A 56 0.68 6.87 -8.22
CA LEU A 56 1.47 6.99 -7.00
C LEU A 56 2.43 5.81 -6.77
N GLY A 57 2.33 4.75 -7.54
CA GLY A 57 3.16 3.55 -7.37
C GLY A 57 2.91 2.81 -6.06
N VAL A 58 1.66 2.79 -5.57
CA VAL A 58 1.27 2.06 -4.38
C VAL A 58 0.54 0.76 -4.73
N ASN A 59 0.62 -0.23 -3.85
CA ASN A 59 -0.22 -1.41 -3.92
C ASN A 59 -1.60 -1.08 -3.37
N LEU A 60 -2.64 -1.36 -4.13
CA LEU A 60 -4.02 -1.11 -3.73
C LEU A 60 -4.75 -2.42 -3.49
N ILE A 61 -5.38 -2.52 -2.32
CA ILE A 61 -6.30 -3.59 -1.96
C ILE A 61 -7.69 -2.99 -1.85
N ILE A 62 -8.62 -3.46 -2.67
CA ILE A 62 -10.03 -3.01 -2.61
C ILE A 62 -10.85 -4.14 -2.00
N LEU A 63 -11.50 -3.87 -0.89
CA LEU A 63 -12.41 -4.79 -0.23
C LEU A 63 -13.73 -4.12 0.05
N SER A 64 -14.79 -4.87 -0.13
CA SER A 64 -16.14 -4.43 0.19
C SER A 64 -16.94 -5.57 0.83
N PRO A 65 -17.83 -5.27 1.77
CA PRO A 65 -18.79 -6.28 2.22
C PRO A 65 -19.75 -6.64 1.07
N PRO A 66 -20.37 -7.82 1.11
CA PRO A 66 -21.33 -8.24 0.07
C PRO A 66 -22.50 -7.28 -0.10
N GLN A 67 -22.91 -6.62 0.98
CA GLN A 67 -23.99 -5.63 1.02
C GLN A 67 -23.60 -4.46 1.92
N GLU A 68 -24.16 -3.29 1.64
CA GLU A 68 -23.89 -2.06 2.41
C GLU A 68 -24.33 -2.12 3.87
N SER A 69 -25.21 -3.05 4.21
CA SER A 69 -25.70 -3.31 5.57
C SER A 69 -24.85 -4.32 6.36
N ASP A 70 -23.86 -4.94 5.72
CA ASP A 70 -23.08 -6.01 6.34
C ASP A 70 -21.86 -5.42 7.10
N VAL A 71 -22.18 -4.87 8.26
CA VAL A 71 -21.18 -4.22 9.15
C VAL A 71 -20.08 -5.20 9.57
N MET A 72 -20.46 -6.42 9.94
CA MET A 72 -19.49 -7.39 10.47
C MET A 72 -18.51 -7.88 9.41
N ALA A 73 -18.96 -7.98 8.16
CA ALA A 73 -18.05 -8.31 7.07
C ALA A 73 -17.00 -7.22 6.84
N GLN A 74 -17.39 -5.96 6.88
CA GLN A 74 -16.44 -4.85 6.77
C GLN A 74 -15.45 -4.81 7.92
N VAL A 75 -15.92 -4.98 9.15
CA VAL A 75 -15.08 -5.07 10.35
C VAL A 75 -14.02 -6.16 10.19
N ALA A 76 -14.44 -7.37 9.84
CA ALA A 76 -13.52 -8.50 9.66
C ALA A 76 -12.48 -8.25 8.57
N GLN A 77 -12.87 -7.62 7.46
CA GLN A 77 -11.95 -7.25 6.38
C GLN A 77 -10.88 -6.25 6.84
N ILE A 78 -11.27 -5.26 7.62
CA ILE A 78 -10.35 -4.25 8.16
C ILE A 78 -9.37 -4.89 9.12
N GLU A 79 -9.86 -5.66 10.08
CA GLU A 79 -9.02 -6.38 11.05
C GLU A 79 -7.99 -7.29 10.38
N ASP A 80 -8.41 -8.03 9.35
CA ASP A 80 -7.52 -8.89 8.57
C ASP A 80 -6.39 -8.10 7.89
N GLN A 81 -6.70 -6.96 7.28
CA GLN A 81 -5.70 -6.15 6.61
C GLN A 81 -4.76 -5.44 7.58
N ILE A 82 -5.25 -5.02 8.73
CA ILE A 82 -4.39 -4.49 9.81
C ILE A 82 -3.42 -5.58 10.28
N ALA A 83 -3.90 -6.80 10.51
CA ALA A 83 -3.06 -7.93 10.90
C ALA A 83 -2.00 -8.28 9.85
N LYS A 84 -2.28 -8.05 8.56
CA LYS A 84 -1.33 -8.23 7.45
C LYS A 84 -0.35 -7.07 7.28
N GLY A 85 -0.49 -6.00 8.05
CA GLY A 85 0.44 -4.88 8.05
C GLY A 85 0.21 -3.88 6.92
N VAL A 86 -1.05 -3.63 6.52
CA VAL A 86 -1.37 -2.57 5.57
C VAL A 86 -0.86 -1.22 6.06
N ASP A 87 -0.34 -0.39 5.15
CA ASP A 87 0.29 0.90 5.50
C ASP A 87 -0.72 2.04 5.67
N GLY A 88 -1.87 1.93 5.04
CA GLY A 88 -2.92 2.94 5.13
C GLY A 88 -4.29 2.38 4.76
N ILE A 89 -5.33 3.00 5.29
CA ILE A 89 -6.72 2.61 5.06
C ILE A 89 -7.52 3.83 4.65
N ALA A 90 -8.14 3.75 3.48
CA ALA A 90 -9.19 4.65 3.02
C ALA A 90 -10.53 3.93 3.18
N ILE A 91 -11.49 4.53 3.85
CA ILE A 91 -12.70 3.84 4.23
C ILE A 91 -13.97 4.66 4.02
N ALA A 92 -15.01 4.01 3.48
CA ALA A 92 -16.38 4.43 3.58
C ALA A 92 -17.09 3.48 4.56
N PRO A 93 -17.31 3.88 5.82
CA PRO A 93 -17.79 2.95 6.84
C PRO A 93 -19.26 2.59 6.66
N THR A 94 -19.60 1.30 6.79
CA THR A 94 -20.98 0.84 6.86
C THR A 94 -21.65 1.34 8.15
N ASP A 95 -20.90 1.30 9.24
CA ASP A 95 -21.25 1.88 10.55
C ASP A 95 -20.00 2.53 11.18
N PRO A 96 -19.95 3.88 11.29
CA PRO A 96 -18.82 4.57 11.86
C PRO A 96 -18.49 4.14 13.30
N ASN A 97 -19.50 3.81 14.09
CA ASN A 97 -19.30 3.41 15.50
C ASN A 97 -18.66 2.03 15.61
N ALA A 98 -18.91 1.15 14.64
CA ALA A 98 -18.32 -0.18 14.64
C ALA A 98 -16.85 -0.17 14.22
N VAL A 99 -16.45 0.74 13.32
CA VAL A 99 -15.08 0.75 12.78
C VAL A 99 -14.13 1.68 13.52
N ALA A 100 -14.64 2.71 14.19
CA ALA A 100 -13.78 3.68 14.88
C ALA A 100 -12.80 3.07 15.87
N PRO A 101 -13.18 2.13 16.77
CA PRO A 101 -12.23 1.53 17.71
C PRO A 101 -11.09 0.77 17.01
N ILE A 102 -11.38 0.09 15.90
CA ILE A 102 -10.39 -0.69 15.14
C ILE A 102 -9.39 0.25 14.45
N LEU A 103 -9.87 1.39 13.95
CA LEU A 103 -9.02 2.39 13.33
C LEU A 103 -8.15 3.11 14.36
N ASP A 104 -8.68 3.37 15.56
CA ASP A 104 -7.89 3.93 16.66
C ASP A 104 -6.75 3.00 17.06
N ASP A 105 -7.02 1.70 17.17
CA ASP A 105 -6.00 0.70 17.47
C ASP A 105 -4.94 0.61 16.35
N ALA A 106 -5.35 0.69 15.09
CA ALA A 106 -4.44 0.70 13.95
C ALA A 106 -3.53 1.93 13.96
N MET A 107 -4.06 3.11 14.32
CA MET A 107 -3.29 4.35 14.41
C MET A 107 -2.27 4.34 15.56
N ALA A 108 -2.53 3.56 16.61
CA ALA A 108 -1.63 3.42 17.76
C ALA A 108 -0.49 2.42 17.53
N SER A 109 -0.57 1.61 16.50
CA SER A 109 0.44 0.61 16.14
C SER A 109 1.45 1.17 15.14
#